data_222072eec8e8272080b22abbcf39e192
#
_entry.id   222072eec8e8272080b22abbcf39e192
#
_cell.length_a   1.000
_cell.length_b   1.000
_cell.length_c   1.000
_cell.angle_alpha   90.00
_cell.angle_beta   90.00
_cell.angle_gamma   90.00
#
_symmetry.space_group_name_H-M   'P 1'
#
loop_
_entity.id
_entity.type
_entity.pdbx_description
1 polymer ?
#
loop_
_entity_poly.entity_id
_entity_poly.type
_entity_poly.pdbx_seq_one_letter_code
_entity_poly.pdbx_strand_id
1 'polypeptide(L)'
;MHFKDALPLQSGASIRAYDLSYETYGVLNADKSNAVLICHALNASHHVAGVYLDASGQVQAKSEGWWDTMIGPGKPVDTDRFFVIGVNNLGSCFGSTGPMQNNPDTQEIYGADFPVVTVEDWVDAQARLLDALGILTLAAVMGGSLGGMQALAWTLRYPDRVRHAVVVASAPNLNAENIAFNEVARRAITTDPDFHGGHFYRYGVLPKRGLRIARMIGHITYLSDDVMNAKFGRQLAPTLVAARAFGGALPHELKKGAPFPLGRPGGEILAPTPSPFKYSTQDVEFQIESYLRYQGDKFSEYFDANTYLLITRALDYFDPASAHGGNLSLALAKASAKFLLVSFTTDWRFSPARSREIVKALLDNQRDVSYAEIDAPHGHDAFLLEDARYLGVVRSYFNSKVAV
;
A
#
# COMPACT_ATOMS: atom_id res chain seq x y z
N MET A 1 -15.04 10.22 -11.56
CA MET A 1 -16.02 9.64 -12.54
C MET A 1 -17.19 9.08 -11.77
N HIS A 2 -18.40 9.52 -12.10
CA HIS A 2 -19.63 9.04 -11.47
C HIS A 2 -20.29 7.96 -12.33
N PHE A 3 -20.66 6.83 -11.72
CA PHE A 3 -21.36 5.71 -12.35
C PHE A 3 -22.77 5.59 -11.76
N LYS A 4 -23.79 5.62 -12.63
CA LYS A 4 -25.19 5.50 -12.23
C LYS A 4 -25.69 4.05 -12.23
N ASP A 5 -25.03 3.19 -13.01
CA ASP A 5 -25.39 1.79 -13.12
C ASP A 5 -24.81 0.98 -11.95
N ALA A 6 -25.63 0.16 -11.34
CA ALA A 6 -25.22 -0.65 -10.21
C ALA A 6 -24.04 -1.57 -10.54
N LEU A 7 -23.09 -1.66 -9.63
CA LEU A 7 -21.99 -2.63 -9.66
C LEU A 7 -22.39 -3.86 -8.83
N PRO A 8 -22.64 -5.01 -9.44
CA PRO A 8 -22.82 -6.26 -8.70
C PRO A 8 -21.47 -6.67 -8.11
N LEU A 9 -21.46 -7.14 -6.85
CA LEU A 9 -20.28 -7.54 -6.12
C LEU A 9 -20.20 -9.06 -5.99
N GLN A 10 -18.98 -9.57 -5.80
CA GLN A 10 -18.75 -11.00 -5.55
C GLN A 10 -19.42 -11.49 -4.27
N SER A 11 -19.67 -10.61 -3.31
CA SER A 11 -20.44 -10.91 -2.09
C SER A 11 -21.94 -11.16 -2.32
N GLY A 12 -22.45 -10.96 -3.54
CA GLY A 12 -23.87 -11.00 -3.86
C GLY A 12 -24.64 -9.69 -3.58
N ALA A 13 -23.99 -8.71 -2.94
CA ALA A 13 -24.50 -7.36 -2.80
C ALA A 13 -24.33 -6.54 -4.10
N SER A 14 -24.77 -5.28 -4.08
CA SER A 14 -24.49 -4.33 -5.16
C SER A 14 -24.31 -2.92 -4.61
N ILE A 15 -23.50 -2.12 -5.30
CA ILE A 15 -23.42 -0.67 -5.08
C ILE A 15 -24.19 -0.01 -6.23
N ARG A 16 -25.28 0.70 -5.90
CA ARG A 16 -26.23 1.22 -6.89
C ARG A 16 -25.68 2.32 -7.77
N ALA A 17 -24.98 3.28 -7.14
CA ALA A 17 -24.26 4.35 -7.81
C ALA A 17 -22.98 4.63 -7.04
N TYR A 18 -21.92 4.96 -7.75
CA TYR A 18 -20.62 5.15 -7.10
C TYR A 18 -19.73 6.09 -7.89
N ASP A 19 -18.77 6.65 -7.18
CA ASP A 19 -17.71 7.47 -7.74
C ASP A 19 -16.38 6.74 -7.68
N LEU A 20 -15.58 6.87 -8.74
CA LEU A 20 -14.17 6.50 -8.75
C LEU A 20 -13.32 7.76 -8.91
N SER A 21 -12.44 8.00 -7.94
CA SER A 21 -11.38 8.99 -8.06
C SER A 21 -10.23 8.40 -8.86
N TYR A 22 -9.74 9.16 -9.84
CA TYR A 22 -8.61 8.74 -10.67
C TYR A 22 -7.80 9.95 -11.14
N GLU A 23 -6.56 9.70 -11.49
CA GLU A 23 -5.67 10.67 -12.13
C GLU A 23 -5.05 10.05 -13.37
N THR A 24 -4.63 10.90 -14.29
CA THR A 24 -3.98 10.48 -15.54
C THR A 24 -2.71 11.26 -15.78
N TYR A 25 -1.72 10.62 -16.40
CA TYR A 25 -0.41 11.20 -16.68
C TYR A 25 -0.02 10.82 -18.12
N GLY A 26 0.61 11.76 -18.84
CA GLY A 26 0.94 11.58 -20.26
C GLY A 26 -0.24 11.82 -21.18
N VAL A 27 -0.12 11.40 -22.42
CA VAL A 27 -1.12 11.63 -23.50
C VAL A 27 -1.58 10.31 -24.08
N LEU A 28 -2.91 10.11 -24.11
CA LEU A 28 -3.51 8.95 -24.76
C LEU A 28 -3.40 9.10 -26.28
N ASN A 29 -2.78 8.12 -26.94
CA ASN A 29 -2.64 8.12 -28.40
C ASN A 29 -3.97 7.88 -29.13
N ALA A 30 -4.00 8.11 -30.44
CA ALA A 30 -5.23 8.13 -31.23
C ALA A 30 -5.98 6.77 -31.23
N ASP A 31 -5.23 5.67 -31.23
CA ASP A 31 -5.77 4.31 -31.23
C ASP A 31 -5.94 3.75 -29.80
N LYS A 32 -5.63 4.56 -28.80
CA LYS A 32 -5.74 4.24 -27.36
C LYS A 32 -4.94 3.00 -26.93
N SER A 33 -3.83 2.72 -27.62
CA SER A 33 -3.04 1.51 -27.45
C SER A 33 -1.97 1.63 -26.34
N ASN A 34 -1.69 2.87 -25.86
CA ASN A 34 -0.62 3.17 -24.91
C ASN A 34 -1.07 3.30 -23.45
N ALA A 35 -2.28 2.87 -23.10
CA ALA A 35 -2.80 3.01 -21.76
C ALA A 35 -2.15 2.00 -20.78
N VAL A 36 -1.67 2.50 -19.64
CA VAL A 36 -1.12 1.71 -18.52
C VAL A 36 -1.93 1.98 -17.27
N LEU A 37 -2.52 0.95 -16.67
CA LEU A 37 -3.25 1.04 -15.41
C LEU A 37 -2.33 0.72 -14.24
N ILE A 38 -2.29 1.61 -13.25
CA ILE A 38 -1.57 1.41 -11.99
C ILE A 38 -2.55 1.07 -10.88
N CYS A 39 -2.37 -0.11 -10.30
CA CYS A 39 -3.15 -0.61 -9.17
C CYS A 39 -2.40 -0.31 -7.86
N HIS A 40 -3.03 0.42 -6.95
CA HIS A 40 -2.38 0.89 -5.73
C HIS A 40 -2.33 -0.18 -4.62
N ALA A 41 -1.34 -0.02 -3.72
CA ALA A 41 -1.20 -0.82 -2.50
C ALA A 41 -2.19 -0.38 -1.41
N LEU A 42 -2.23 -1.10 -0.26
CA LEU A 42 -3.21 -0.97 0.81
C LEU A 42 -3.52 0.47 1.24
N ASN A 43 -2.48 1.26 1.49
CA ASN A 43 -2.59 2.63 2.01
C ASN A 43 -2.20 3.71 1.00
N ALA A 44 -2.08 3.36 -0.26
CA ALA A 44 -1.87 4.27 -1.37
C ALA A 44 -3.21 4.69 -2.04
N SER A 45 -3.14 5.53 -3.04
CA SER A 45 -4.31 6.12 -3.69
C SER A 45 -4.13 6.21 -5.22
N HIS A 46 -5.04 6.92 -5.87
CA HIS A 46 -4.95 7.26 -7.29
C HIS A 46 -3.80 8.23 -7.62
N HIS A 47 -3.28 8.97 -6.63
CA HIS A 47 -2.15 9.88 -6.84
C HIS A 47 -0.83 9.12 -6.91
N VAL A 48 -0.48 8.64 -8.10
CA VAL A 48 0.65 7.72 -8.29
C VAL A 48 1.96 8.44 -8.57
N ALA A 49 1.93 9.64 -9.16
CA ALA A 49 3.13 10.39 -9.55
C ALA A 49 2.91 11.91 -9.49
N GLY A 50 4.01 12.66 -9.54
CA GLY A 50 3.99 14.12 -9.50
C GLY A 50 3.73 14.68 -8.11
N VAL A 51 3.45 15.99 -8.06
CA VAL A 51 3.18 16.73 -6.82
C VAL A 51 1.96 17.63 -7.01
N TYR A 52 1.21 17.85 -5.95
CA TYR A 52 0.16 18.87 -5.98
C TYR A 52 0.76 20.26 -5.74
N LEU A 53 0.23 21.24 -6.46
CA LEU A 53 0.58 22.65 -6.27
C LEU A 53 -0.55 23.35 -5.49
N ASP A 54 -0.19 24.30 -4.66
CA ASP A 54 -1.15 25.19 -4.02
C ASP A 54 -1.63 26.31 -5.00
N ALA A 55 -2.52 27.15 -4.54
CA ALA A 55 -3.06 28.25 -5.35
C ALA A 55 -2.00 29.26 -5.79
N SER A 56 -0.83 29.29 -5.16
CA SER A 56 0.32 30.13 -5.53
C SER A 56 1.29 29.43 -6.50
N GLY A 57 1.03 28.17 -6.87
CA GLY A 57 1.91 27.36 -7.72
C GLY A 57 3.10 26.75 -6.97
N GLN A 58 3.10 26.76 -5.64
CA GLN A 58 4.14 26.12 -4.83
C GLN A 58 3.75 24.65 -4.53
N VAL A 59 4.78 23.80 -4.43
CA VAL A 59 4.57 22.38 -4.09
C VAL A 59 3.99 22.26 -2.69
N GLN A 60 2.84 21.61 -2.58
CA GLN A 60 2.24 21.31 -1.29
C GLN A 60 3.11 20.30 -0.52
N ALA A 61 3.29 20.53 0.76
CA ALA A 61 4.07 19.61 1.59
C ALA A 61 3.47 18.20 1.59
N LYS A 62 4.30 17.19 1.35
CA LYS A 62 3.93 15.76 1.34
C LYS A 62 2.88 15.38 0.27
N SER A 63 2.87 16.10 -0.84
CA SER A 63 1.95 15.85 -1.96
C SER A 63 2.56 15.01 -3.08
N GLU A 64 3.72 14.41 -2.88
CA GLU A 64 4.37 13.55 -3.88
C GLU A 64 3.59 12.25 -4.07
N GLY A 65 3.40 11.87 -5.33
CA GLY A 65 2.77 10.60 -5.69
C GLY A 65 3.52 9.40 -5.10
N TRP A 66 2.77 8.39 -4.66
CA TRP A 66 3.36 7.28 -3.89
C TRP A 66 4.33 6.39 -4.69
N TRP A 67 4.32 6.48 -6.01
CA TRP A 67 5.25 5.79 -6.90
C TRP A 67 5.95 6.74 -7.89
N ASP A 68 6.20 7.95 -7.45
CA ASP A 68 6.84 8.98 -8.29
C ASP A 68 8.21 8.54 -8.84
N THR A 69 8.96 7.73 -8.10
CA THR A 69 10.23 7.15 -8.58
C THR A 69 10.08 6.26 -9.81
N MET A 70 8.90 5.65 -10.00
CA MET A 70 8.59 4.71 -11.05
C MET A 70 7.95 5.35 -12.29
N ILE A 71 7.13 6.39 -12.11
CA ILE A 71 6.21 6.92 -13.12
C ILE A 71 6.49 8.40 -13.38
N GLY A 72 6.63 8.78 -14.64
CA GLY A 72 6.87 10.16 -15.06
C GLY A 72 7.68 10.26 -16.34
N PRO A 73 7.93 11.48 -16.85
CA PRO A 73 8.76 11.70 -18.03
C PRO A 73 10.16 11.10 -17.85
N GLY A 74 10.59 10.23 -18.78
CA GLY A 74 11.88 9.56 -18.73
C GLY A 74 12.08 8.55 -17.60
N LYS A 75 11.06 8.28 -16.75
CA LYS A 75 11.09 7.26 -15.68
C LYS A 75 10.85 5.84 -16.23
N PRO A 76 10.94 4.77 -15.41
CA PRO A 76 10.71 3.40 -15.88
C PRO A 76 9.40 3.19 -16.64
N VAL A 77 8.30 3.76 -16.15
CA VAL A 77 7.03 3.89 -16.88
C VAL A 77 6.95 5.34 -17.38
N ASP A 78 7.44 5.52 -18.61
CA ASP A 78 7.68 6.83 -19.20
C ASP A 78 6.38 7.45 -19.72
N THR A 79 5.94 8.54 -19.09
CA THR A 79 4.71 9.26 -19.47
C THR A 79 4.84 10.09 -20.75
N ASP A 80 6.02 10.23 -21.33
CA ASP A 80 6.18 10.76 -22.69
C ASP A 80 5.73 9.73 -23.75
N ARG A 81 5.63 8.45 -23.39
CA ARG A 81 5.22 7.33 -24.25
C ARG A 81 3.88 6.75 -23.85
N PHE A 82 3.61 6.64 -22.56
CA PHE A 82 2.45 5.96 -22.02
C PHE A 82 1.46 6.93 -21.39
N PHE A 83 0.18 6.62 -21.59
CA PHE A 83 -0.91 7.24 -20.85
C PHE A 83 -1.18 6.42 -19.58
N VAL A 84 -0.73 6.91 -18.45
CA VAL A 84 -0.82 6.21 -17.17
C VAL A 84 -2.09 6.64 -16.44
N ILE A 85 -2.81 5.66 -15.86
CA ILE A 85 -4.04 5.86 -15.11
C ILE A 85 -3.83 5.31 -13.69
N GLY A 86 -3.95 6.17 -12.68
CA GLY A 86 -4.05 5.80 -11.27
C GLY A 86 -5.51 5.85 -10.83
N VAL A 87 -6.02 4.78 -10.24
CA VAL A 87 -7.42 4.68 -9.78
C VAL A 87 -7.45 4.38 -8.29
N ASN A 88 -8.30 5.08 -7.53
CA ASN A 88 -8.55 4.79 -6.14
C ASN A 88 -9.65 3.71 -6.03
N ASN A 89 -9.36 2.62 -5.33
CA ASN A 89 -10.28 1.48 -5.21
C ASN A 89 -11.57 1.84 -4.46
N LEU A 90 -12.67 1.20 -4.82
CA LEU A 90 -13.92 1.25 -4.04
C LEU A 90 -13.68 0.79 -2.60
N GLY A 91 -14.30 1.47 -1.65
CA GLY A 91 -14.09 1.19 -0.24
C GLY A 91 -12.86 1.87 0.37
N SER A 92 -12.02 2.52 -0.45
CA SER A 92 -10.89 3.32 0.03
C SER A 92 -11.33 4.71 0.50
N CYS A 93 -10.51 5.35 1.35
CA CYS A 93 -10.80 6.66 1.95
C CYS A 93 -10.24 7.87 1.16
N PHE A 94 -9.83 7.67 -0.11
CA PHE A 94 -9.19 8.71 -0.93
C PHE A 94 -10.08 9.17 -2.11
N GLY A 95 -11.39 9.27 -1.89
CA GLY A 95 -12.32 9.94 -2.80
C GLY A 95 -13.22 9.02 -3.64
N SER A 96 -12.88 7.75 -3.84
CA SER A 96 -13.85 6.77 -4.38
C SER A 96 -14.90 6.43 -3.34
N THR A 97 -16.08 6.00 -3.78
CA THR A 97 -17.16 5.61 -2.85
C THR A 97 -16.68 4.52 -1.89
N GLY A 98 -16.90 4.75 -0.60
CA GLY A 98 -16.43 3.89 0.48
C GLY A 98 -17.20 4.13 1.78
N PRO A 99 -16.74 3.58 2.91
CA PRO A 99 -17.41 3.67 4.20
C PRO A 99 -17.70 5.10 4.70
N MET A 100 -16.90 6.08 4.27
CA MET A 100 -17.04 7.48 4.70
C MET A 100 -18.13 8.25 3.96
N GLN A 101 -18.64 7.75 2.86
CA GLN A 101 -19.66 8.41 2.03
C GLN A 101 -21.08 8.06 2.49
N ASN A 102 -22.03 8.89 2.06
CA ASN A 102 -23.44 8.63 2.31
C ASN A 102 -23.95 7.49 1.44
N ASN A 103 -24.69 6.59 2.06
CA ASN A 103 -25.48 5.59 1.38
C ASN A 103 -26.66 6.30 0.68
N PRO A 104 -26.81 6.20 -0.65
CA PRO A 104 -27.89 6.87 -1.38
C PRO A 104 -29.30 6.39 -0.98
N ASP A 105 -29.43 5.18 -0.41
CA ASP A 105 -30.70 4.61 -0.01
C ASP A 105 -31.17 5.12 1.37
N THR A 106 -30.25 5.33 2.31
CA THR A 106 -30.55 5.75 3.68
C THR A 106 -30.24 7.22 3.96
N GLN A 107 -29.46 7.86 3.12
CA GLN A 107 -28.91 9.22 3.28
C GLN A 107 -27.99 9.36 4.50
N GLU A 108 -27.59 8.25 5.12
CA GLU A 108 -26.64 8.21 6.23
C GLU A 108 -25.28 7.73 5.73
N ILE A 109 -24.20 8.04 6.49
CA ILE A 109 -22.86 7.51 6.19
C ILE A 109 -22.90 5.99 6.28
N TYR A 110 -22.31 5.31 5.29
CA TYR A 110 -22.26 3.85 5.25
C TYR A 110 -21.65 3.24 6.53
N GLY A 111 -20.48 3.71 6.94
CA GLY A 111 -19.77 3.11 8.05
C GLY A 111 -19.56 1.61 7.84
N ALA A 112 -19.90 0.82 8.86
CA ALA A 112 -19.81 -0.65 8.81
C ALA A 112 -20.83 -1.31 7.85
N ASP A 113 -21.83 -0.58 7.39
CA ASP A 113 -22.84 -1.08 6.44
C ASP A 113 -22.36 -1.04 4.98
N PHE A 114 -21.15 -0.50 4.73
CA PHE A 114 -20.57 -0.56 3.40
C PHE A 114 -20.38 -2.02 2.97
N PRO A 115 -20.85 -2.41 1.76
CA PRO A 115 -20.78 -3.81 1.35
C PRO A 115 -19.33 -4.30 1.22
N VAL A 116 -19.13 -5.58 1.49
CA VAL A 116 -17.82 -6.22 1.30
C VAL A 116 -17.47 -6.18 -0.18
N VAL A 117 -16.32 -5.62 -0.48
CA VAL A 117 -15.70 -5.61 -1.82
C VAL A 117 -14.47 -6.50 -1.82
N THR A 118 -14.20 -7.13 -2.96
CA THR A 118 -13.05 -7.99 -3.19
C THR A 118 -12.08 -7.36 -4.21
N VAL A 119 -10.93 -7.99 -4.41
CA VAL A 119 -9.98 -7.58 -5.45
C VAL A 119 -10.62 -7.64 -6.83
N GLU A 120 -11.46 -8.63 -7.08
CA GLU A 120 -12.19 -8.82 -8.33
C GLU A 120 -13.22 -7.70 -8.56
N ASP A 121 -13.89 -7.22 -7.50
CA ASP A 121 -14.84 -6.10 -7.59
C ASP A 121 -14.11 -4.79 -7.95
N TRP A 122 -12.91 -4.59 -7.42
CA TRP A 122 -12.07 -3.45 -7.80
C TRP A 122 -11.69 -3.50 -9.28
N VAL A 123 -11.32 -4.67 -9.78
CA VAL A 123 -11.00 -4.87 -11.20
C VAL A 123 -12.22 -4.61 -12.07
N ASP A 124 -13.42 -5.07 -11.67
CA ASP A 124 -14.65 -4.81 -12.40
C ASP A 124 -15.01 -3.31 -12.43
N ALA A 125 -14.82 -2.60 -11.32
CA ALA A 125 -15.03 -1.15 -11.27
C ALA A 125 -14.00 -0.40 -12.14
N GLN A 126 -12.74 -0.80 -12.11
CA GLN A 126 -11.67 -0.25 -12.95
C GLN A 126 -11.96 -0.51 -14.45
N ALA A 127 -12.49 -1.69 -14.80
CA ALA A 127 -12.87 -2.01 -16.18
C ALA A 127 -13.96 -1.07 -16.69
N ARG A 128 -14.97 -0.75 -15.88
CA ARG A 128 -15.99 0.24 -16.22
C ARG A 128 -15.42 1.65 -16.41
N LEU A 129 -14.41 2.03 -15.60
CA LEU A 129 -13.72 3.30 -15.82
C LEU A 129 -13.01 3.33 -17.17
N LEU A 130 -12.32 2.25 -17.55
CA LEU A 130 -11.67 2.16 -18.86
C LEU A 130 -12.68 2.21 -20.01
N ASP A 131 -13.84 1.56 -19.86
CA ASP A 131 -14.93 1.64 -20.84
C ASP A 131 -15.43 3.08 -21.01
N ALA A 132 -15.61 3.80 -19.90
CA ALA A 132 -16.02 5.21 -19.92
C ALA A 132 -14.97 6.14 -20.57
N LEU A 133 -13.66 5.80 -20.47
CA LEU A 133 -12.57 6.47 -21.15
C LEU A 133 -12.41 6.00 -22.62
N GLY A 134 -13.17 4.98 -23.02
CA GLY A 134 -13.11 4.36 -24.36
C GLY A 134 -11.81 3.57 -24.59
N ILE A 135 -11.21 3.03 -23.52
CA ILE A 135 -9.98 2.23 -23.57
C ILE A 135 -10.36 0.75 -23.53
N LEU A 136 -10.26 0.07 -24.65
CA LEU A 136 -10.66 -1.34 -24.75
C LEU A 136 -9.59 -2.31 -24.28
N THR A 137 -8.32 -1.95 -24.47
CA THR A 137 -7.18 -2.82 -24.15
C THR A 137 -6.06 -1.99 -23.51
N LEU A 138 -5.50 -2.50 -22.42
CA LEU A 138 -4.34 -1.94 -21.75
C LEU A 138 -3.05 -2.40 -22.41
N ALA A 139 -2.10 -1.47 -22.63
CA ALA A 139 -0.72 -1.81 -22.94
C ALA A 139 -0.11 -2.61 -21.79
N ALA A 140 -0.36 -2.14 -20.54
CA ALA A 140 0.01 -2.88 -19.34
C ALA A 140 -0.93 -2.58 -18.17
N VAL A 141 -1.06 -3.55 -17.26
CA VAL A 141 -1.52 -3.34 -15.89
C VAL A 141 -0.34 -3.58 -14.95
N MET A 142 -0.13 -2.70 -13.97
CA MET A 142 1.01 -2.79 -13.07
C MET A 142 0.59 -2.50 -11.63
N GLY A 143 1.14 -3.24 -10.68
CA GLY A 143 0.93 -2.98 -9.27
C GLY A 143 1.94 -3.68 -8.36
N GLY A 144 2.14 -3.08 -7.18
CA GLY A 144 2.96 -3.66 -6.11
C GLY A 144 2.10 -4.14 -4.95
N SER A 145 2.52 -5.23 -4.28
CA SER A 145 1.80 -5.77 -3.11
C SER A 145 0.34 -6.12 -3.46
N LEU A 146 -0.65 -5.56 -2.77
CA LEU A 146 -2.08 -5.64 -3.13
C LEU A 146 -2.35 -5.21 -4.58
N GLY A 147 -1.63 -4.20 -5.08
CA GLY A 147 -1.72 -3.79 -6.49
C GLY A 147 -1.31 -4.89 -7.45
N GLY A 148 -0.33 -5.72 -7.08
CA GLY A 148 0.08 -6.89 -7.85
C GLY A 148 -1.00 -7.98 -7.88
N MET A 149 -1.75 -8.17 -6.79
CA MET A 149 -2.94 -9.05 -6.79
C MET A 149 -4.01 -8.54 -7.75
N GLN A 150 -4.26 -7.22 -7.77
CA GLN A 150 -5.18 -6.62 -8.73
C GLN A 150 -4.70 -6.81 -10.17
N ALA A 151 -3.40 -6.60 -10.44
CA ALA A 151 -2.83 -6.83 -11.76
C ALA A 151 -2.99 -8.30 -12.21
N LEU A 152 -2.81 -9.25 -11.31
CA LEU A 152 -3.05 -10.67 -11.56
C LEU A 152 -4.55 -10.94 -11.83
N ALA A 153 -5.44 -10.38 -11.00
CA ALA A 153 -6.88 -10.52 -11.17
C ALA A 153 -7.37 -9.96 -12.51
N TRP A 154 -6.79 -8.86 -13.00
CA TRP A 154 -7.06 -8.31 -14.34
C TRP A 154 -6.85 -9.34 -15.45
N THR A 155 -5.76 -10.10 -15.41
CA THR A 155 -5.45 -11.12 -16.43
C THR A 155 -6.39 -12.31 -16.39
N LEU A 156 -7.11 -12.49 -15.27
CA LEU A 156 -8.07 -13.57 -15.10
C LEU A 156 -9.51 -13.17 -15.44
N ARG A 157 -9.89 -11.93 -15.11
CA ARG A 157 -11.22 -11.43 -15.37
C ARG A 157 -11.40 -10.91 -16.79
N TYR A 158 -10.35 -10.28 -17.32
CA TYR A 158 -10.35 -9.63 -18.63
C TYR A 158 -9.11 -10.02 -19.46
N PRO A 159 -8.91 -11.33 -19.75
CA PRO A 159 -7.69 -11.82 -20.38
C PRO A 159 -7.39 -11.15 -21.73
N ASP A 160 -8.44 -10.82 -22.51
CA ASP A 160 -8.29 -10.19 -23.82
C ASP A 160 -8.06 -8.67 -23.77
N ARG A 161 -8.13 -8.08 -22.58
CA ARG A 161 -7.97 -6.63 -22.36
C ARG A 161 -6.61 -6.22 -21.81
N VAL A 162 -5.71 -7.16 -21.56
CA VAL A 162 -4.39 -6.91 -20.98
C VAL A 162 -3.29 -7.51 -21.83
N ARG A 163 -2.42 -6.68 -22.42
CA ARG A 163 -1.27 -7.17 -23.17
C ARG A 163 -0.12 -7.56 -22.26
N HIS A 164 0.15 -6.77 -21.23
CA HIS A 164 1.23 -7.01 -20.27
C HIS A 164 0.74 -6.85 -18.83
N ALA A 165 1.18 -7.74 -17.94
CA ALA A 165 0.95 -7.64 -16.51
C ALA A 165 2.28 -7.56 -15.75
N VAL A 166 2.47 -6.50 -14.97
CA VAL A 166 3.67 -6.28 -14.16
C VAL A 166 3.28 -6.42 -12.67
N VAL A 167 3.74 -7.51 -12.06
CA VAL A 167 3.39 -7.91 -10.70
C VAL A 167 4.64 -7.79 -9.82
N VAL A 168 4.62 -6.86 -8.86
CA VAL A 168 5.79 -6.52 -8.05
C VAL A 168 5.52 -6.84 -6.58
N ALA A 169 6.45 -7.52 -5.91
CA ALA A 169 6.38 -7.82 -4.46
C ALA A 169 4.99 -8.36 -4.05
N SER A 170 4.48 -9.37 -4.77
CA SER A 170 3.11 -9.88 -4.58
C SER A 170 3.05 -11.40 -4.55
N ALA A 171 1.89 -11.94 -4.23
CA ALA A 171 1.64 -13.37 -4.08
C ALA A 171 0.27 -13.75 -4.69
N PRO A 172 0.05 -15.04 -5.01
CA PRO A 172 -1.24 -15.48 -5.56
C PRO A 172 -2.37 -15.47 -4.51
N ASN A 173 -2.05 -15.52 -3.23
CA ASN A 173 -2.95 -15.39 -2.08
C ASN A 173 -2.14 -15.08 -0.82
N LEU A 174 -2.81 -14.74 0.29
CA LEU A 174 -2.15 -14.62 1.59
C LEU A 174 -1.94 -15.99 2.24
N ASN A 175 -0.80 -16.16 2.90
CA ASN A 175 -0.56 -17.29 3.79
C ASN A 175 -1.20 -17.07 5.18
N ALA A 176 -1.22 -18.10 6.00
CA ALA A 176 -1.82 -18.04 7.35
C ALA A 176 -1.18 -16.97 8.24
N GLU A 177 0.14 -16.74 8.14
CA GLU A 177 0.85 -15.73 8.91
C GLU A 177 0.39 -14.32 8.53
N ASN A 178 0.26 -14.01 7.24
CA ASN A 178 -0.24 -12.72 6.77
C ASN A 178 -1.70 -12.46 7.20
N ILE A 179 -2.55 -13.49 7.14
CA ILE A 179 -3.94 -13.43 7.63
C ILE A 179 -3.95 -13.17 9.14
N ALA A 180 -3.05 -13.82 9.91
CA ALA A 180 -2.93 -13.61 11.34
C ALA A 180 -2.53 -12.16 11.69
N PHE A 181 -1.57 -11.57 10.99
CA PHE A 181 -1.23 -10.14 11.18
C PHE A 181 -2.41 -9.23 10.86
N ASN A 182 -3.14 -9.50 9.78
CA ASN A 182 -4.35 -8.75 9.44
C ASN A 182 -5.39 -8.86 10.55
N GLU A 183 -5.59 -10.07 11.12
CA GLU A 183 -6.56 -10.27 12.21
C GLU A 183 -6.17 -9.50 13.48
N VAL A 184 -4.90 -9.54 13.88
CA VAL A 184 -4.43 -8.77 15.06
C VAL A 184 -4.66 -7.27 14.85
N ALA A 185 -4.37 -6.75 13.64
CA ALA A 185 -4.61 -5.35 13.30
C ALA A 185 -6.11 -5.00 13.33
N ARG A 186 -6.98 -5.84 12.76
CA ARG A 186 -8.43 -5.66 12.81
C ARG A 186 -8.97 -5.73 14.24
N ARG A 187 -8.47 -6.64 15.06
CA ARG A 187 -8.86 -6.73 16.47
C ARG A 187 -8.47 -5.47 17.24
N ALA A 188 -7.28 -4.92 16.98
CA ALA A 188 -6.88 -3.66 17.59
C ALA A 188 -7.88 -2.53 17.27
N ILE A 189 -8.35 -2.45 16.04
CA ILE A 189 -9.33 -1.44 15.61
C ILE A 189 -10.71 -1.72 16.22
N THR A 190 -11.21 -2.96 16.11
CA THR A 190 -12.59 -3.29 16.53
C THR A 190 -12.79 -3.31 18.04
N THR A 191 -11.72 -3.39 18.83
CA THR A 191 -11.73 -3.29 20.30
C THR A 191 -11.43 -1.89 20.82
N ASP A 192 -11.15 -0.93 19.94
CA ASP A 192 -11.01 0.47 20.32
C ASP A 192 -12.33 0.99 20.89
N PRO A 193 -12.36 1.64 22.08
CA PRO A 193 -13.58 2.19 22.66
C PRO A 193 -14.35 3.13 21.74
N ASP A 194 -13.62 3.84 20.85
CA ASP A 194 -14.22 4.79 19.91
C ASP A 194 -14.67 4.14 18.59
N PHE A 195 -14.60 2.81 18.45
CA PHE A 195 -14.98 2.12 17.21
C PHE A 195 -16.51 2.08 16.97
N HIS A 196 -17.31 1.98 18.05
CA HIS A 196 -18.78 1.98 17.99
C HIS A 196 -19.37 1.04 16.93
N GLY A 197 -18.85 -0.19 16.82
CA GLY A 197 -19.33 -1.15 15.83
C GLY A 197 -19.10 -0.72 14.37
N GLY A 198 -18.20 0.23 14.13
CA GLY A 198 -17.91 0.79 12.82
C GLY A 198 -18.77 2.00 12.42
N HIS A 199 -19.64 2.48 13.34
CA HIS A 199 -20.48 3.68 13.14
C HIS A 199 -19.96 4.92 13.86
N PHE A 200 -18.67 4.97 14.13
CA PHE A 200 -17.99 6.03 14.89
C PHE A 200 -18.20 7.44 14.28
N TYR A 201 -18.46 7.56 12.99
CA TYR A 201 -18.76 8.85 12.34
C TYR A 201 -19.99 9.55 12.97
N ARG A 202 -21.02 8.79 13.39
CA ARG A 202 -22.23 9.34 14.03
C ARG A 202 -21.94 9.99 15.40
N TYR A 203 -20.83 9.60 16.01
CA TYR A 203 -20.39 10.10 17.32
C TYR A 203 -19.32 11.19 17.21
N GLY A 204 -18.87 11.51 15.99
CA GLY A 204 -17.81 12.49 15.76
C GLY A 204 -16.44 12.08 16.31
N VAL A 205 -16.22 10.77 16.50
CA VAL A 205 -14.97 10.19 17.03
C VAL A 205 -14.28 9.32 15.99
N LEU A 206 -13.02 8.97 16.21
CA LEU A 206 -12.25 8.06 15.36
C LEU A 206 -11.51 7.04 16.24
N PRO A 207 -11.49 5.75 15.88
CA PRO A 207 -10.80 4.70 16.62
C PRO A 207 -9.28 4.78 16.41
N LYS A 208 -8.68 5.90 16.80
CA LYS A 208 -7.28 6.22 16.54
C LYS A 208 -6.31 5.29 17.26
N ARG A 209 -6.68 4.78 18.45
CA ARG A 209 -5.81 3.86 19.20
C ARG A 209 -5.62 2.55 18.43
N GLY A 210 -6.71 1.99 17.94
CA GLY A 210 -6.69 0.78 17.15
C GLY A 210 -5.95 0.96 15.82
N LEU A 211 -6.20 2.06 15.09
CA LEU A 211 -5.51 2.40 13.86
C LEU A 211 -3.98 2.55 14.05
N ARG A 212 -3.56 3.17 15.16
CA ARG A 212 -2.14 3.30 15.50
C ARG A 212 -1.48 1.93 15.65
N ILE A 213 -2.09 1.03 16.42
CA ILE A 213 -1.57 -0.32 16.63
C ILE A 213 -1.53 -1.10 15.30
N ALA A 214 -2.59 -1.03 14.51
CA ALA A 214 -2.65 -1.65 13.20
C ALA A 214 -1.50 -1.17 12.28
N ARG A 215 -1.19 0.12 12.30
CA ARG A 215 -0.06 0.69 11.55
C ARG A 215 1.29 0.26 12.09
N MET A 216 1.45 0.18 13.41
CA MET A 216 2.68 -0.32 14.04
C MET A 216 2.97 -1.75 13.59
N ILE A 217 1.98 -2.63 13.59
CA ILE A 217 2.08 -4.00 13.07
C ILE A 217 2.51 -3.98 11.60
N GLY A 218 1.87 -3.13 10.78
CA GLY A 218 2.26 -2.94 9.39
C GLY A 218 3.75 -2.62 9.24
N HIS A 219 4.27 -1.63 9.97
CA HIS A 219 5.68 -1.25 9.89
C HIS A 219 6.63 -2.36 10.32
N ILE A 220 6.27 -3.17 11.33
CA ILE A 220 7.08 -4.33 11.72
C ILE A 220 7.13 -5.35 10.56
N THR A 221 6.04 -5.54 9.84
CA THR A 221 5.96 -6.55 8.78
C THR A 221 6.48 -6.07 7.41
N TYR A 222 6.65 -4.76 7.21
CA TYR A 222 7.13 -4.19 5.94
C TYR A 222 8.65 -4.04 5.88
N LEU A 223 9.32 -3.90 7.02
CA LEU A 223 10.77 -3.75 7.08
C LEU A 223 11.45 -5.11 7.26
N SER A 224 12.68 -5.24 6.77
CA SER A 224 13.53 -6.38 7.11
C SER A 224 14.14 -6.21 8.49
N ASP A 225 14.56 -7.32 9.11
CA ASP A 225 15.31 -7.31 10.36
C ASP A 225 16.61 -6.51 10.25
N ASP A 226 17.35 -6.70 9.15
CA ASP A 226 18.60 -5.99 8.89
C ASP A 226 18.43 -4.47 8.88
N VAL A 227 17.41 -3.95 8.17
CA VAL A 227 17.13 -2.51 8.14
C VAL A 227 16.68 -2.00 9.50
N MET A 228 15.84 -2.74 10.22
CA MET A 228 15.42 -2.37 11.56
C MET A 228 16.61 -2.31 12.53
N ASN A 229 17.47 -3.31 12.49
CA ASN A 229 18.68 -3.37 13.31
C ASN A 229 19.70 -2.28 12.93
N ALA A 230 19.94 -2.06 11.64
CA ALA A 230 20.84 -1.01 11.17
C ALA A 230 20.35 0.39 11.56
N LYS A 231 19.04 0.63 11.50
CA LYS A 231 18.45 1.95 11.77
C LYS A 231 18.26 2.26 13.24
N PHE A 232 17.87 1.29 14.04
CA PHE A 232 17.48 1.50 15.44
C PHE A 232 18.35 0.71 16.42
N GLY A 233 18.74 -0.51 16.10
CA GLY A 233 19.47 -1.42 17.00
C GLY A 233 18.81 -1.49 18.37
N ARG A 234 19.63 -1.36 19.42
CA ARG A 234 19.19 -1.23 20.81
C ARG A 234 19.39 0.19 21.35
N GLN A 235 19.29 1.19 20.47
CA GLN A 235 19.53 2.59 20.85
C GLN A 235 18.38 3.11 21.70
N LEU A 236 18.73 3.77 22.80
CA LEU A 236 17.77 4.41 23.68
C LEU A 236 17.23 5.71 23.05
N ALA A 237 15.98 6.05 23.36
CA ALA A 237 15.39 7.31 22.95
C ALA A 237 16.18 8.50 23.53
N PRO A 238 16.35 9.60 22.76
CA PRO A 238 17.16 10.76 23.20
C PRO A 238 16.70 11.37 24.52
N THR A 239 15.39 11.33 24.82
CA THR A 239 14.81 11.79 26.08
C THR A 239 15.31 11.00 27.29
N LEU A 240 15.52 9.69 27.13
CA LEU A 240 16.07 8.83 28.19
C LEU A 240 17.58 9.01 28.37
N VAL A 241 18.30 9.21 27.26
CA VAL A 241 19.73 9.52 27.32
C VAL A 241 19.97 10.83 28.06
N ALA A 242 19.17 11.86 27.76
CA ALA A 242 19.24 13.14 28.49
C ALA A 242 18.84 13.00 29.96
N ALA A 243 17.73 12.30 30.28
CA ALA A 243 17.32 12.07 31.67
C ALA A 243 18.35 11.28 32.49
N ARG A 244 19.01 10.29 31.88
CA ARG A 244 20.10 9.53 32.53
C ARG A 244 21.36 10.38 32.76
N ALA A 245 21.68 11.27 31.80
CA ALA A 245 22.82 12.18 31.91
C ALA A 245 22.63 13.28 32.98
N PHE A 246 21.39 13.67 33.27
CA PHE A 246 21.05 14.72 34.22
C PHE A 246 20.44 14.21 35.55
N GLY A 247 20.66 12.94 35.91
CA GLY A 247 20.24 12.41 37.20
C GLY A 247 18.74 12.26 37.40
N GLY A 248 17.98 12.14 36.33
CA GLY A 248 16.54 11.81 36.34
C GLY A 248 15.58 13.00 36.46
N ALA A 249 16.07 14.23 36.52
CA ALA A 249 15.23 15.43 36.42
C ALA A 249 15.24 15.96 34.99
N LEU A 250 14.10 15.87 34.29
CA LEU A 250 13.91 16.58 33.03
C LEU A 250 13.67 18.05 33.33
N PRO A 251 14.42 18.99 32.73
CA PRO A 251 14.04 20.40 32.79
C PRO A 251 12.69 20.57 32.10
N HIS A 252 11.75 21.23 32.77
CA HIS A 252 10.37 21.46 32.32
C HIS A 252 10.26 22.32 31.03
N GLU A 253 11.38 22.67 30.38
CA GLU A 253 11.46 23.62 29.27
C GLU A 253 12.32 23.16 28.07
N LEU A 254 12.25 21.90 27.64
CA LEU A 254 12.70 21.59 26.30
C LEU A 254 11.59 21.92 25.29
N LYS A 255 11.50 23.22 24.93
CA LYS A 255 10.71 23.69 23.80
C LYS A 255 11.16 22.95 22.53
N LYS A 256 10.19 22.40 21.79
CA LYS A 256 10.40 21.83 20.45
C LYS A 256 11.21 22.81 19.61
N GLY A 257 12.41 22.41 19.17
CA GLY A 257 13.19 23.13 18.19
C GLY A 257 14.50 23.82 18.67
N ALA A 258 14.90 23.66 19.93
CA ALA A 258 16.23 24.17 20.37
C ALA A 258 17.35 23.20 19.98
N PRO A 259 18.46 23.66 19.39
CA PRO A 259 19.63 22.82 19.13
C PRO A 259 20.24 22.35 20.46
N PHE A 260 20.62 21.07 20.53
CA PHE A 260 21.33 20.50 21.68
C PHE A 260 22.61 21.29 21.94
N PRO A 261 22.91 21.66 23.19
CA PRO A 261 24.20 22.24 23.53
C PRO A 261 25.28 21.17 23.36
N LEU A 262 26.14 21.35 22.37
CA LEU A 262 27.35 20.57 22.21
C LEU A 262 28.21 20.76 23.48
N GLY A 263 28.54 19.65 24.13
CA GLY A 263 29.35 19.65 25.36
C GLY A 263 30.69 20.40 25.18
N ARG A 264 31.11 21.05 26.24
CA ARG A 264 32.45 21.71 26.33
C ARG A 264 33.56 20.68 26.06
N PRO A 265 34.57 21.01 25.27
CA PRO A 265 35.74 20.14 25.09
C PRO A 265 36.50 20.05 26.43
N GLY A 266 36.70 18.86 26.95
CA GLY A 266 37.61 18.59 28.06
C GLY A 266 37.05 18.05 29.37
N GLY A 267 35.77 17.68 29.43
CA GLY A 267 35.21 16.97 30.60
C GLY A 267 35.36 15.45 30.45
N GLU A 268 35.99 14.79 31.42
CA GLU A 268 35.92 13.33 31.58
C GLU A 268 34.46 12.89 31.56
N ILE A 269 34.12 12.05 30.61
CA ILE A 269 32.80 11.38 30.56
C ILE A 269 32.85 10.29 31.64
N LEU A 270 32.42 10.63 32.86
CA LEU A 270 32.09 9.60 33.86
C LEU A 270 31.03 8.70 33.24
N ALA A 271 31.34 7.41 33.10
CA ALA A 271 30.37 6.41 32.67
C ALA A 271 29.12 6.52 33.55
N PRO A 272 27.91 6.69 32.99
CA PRO A 272 26.72 6.84 33.80
C PRO A 272 26.53 5.59 34.66
N THR A 273 26.46 5.75 35.97
CA THR A 273 26.03 4.69 36.88
C THR A 273 24.68 4.17 36.39
N PRO A 274 24.49 2.85 36.23
CA PRO A 274 23.19 2.32 35.76
C PRO A 274 22.11 2.77 36.73
N SER A 275 21.22 3.64 36.25
CA SER A 275 19.98 3.95 36.98
C SER A 275 19.16 2.66 37.04
N PRO A 276 18.60 2.27 38.20
CA PRO A 276 17.72 1.11 38.25
C PRO A 276 16.57 1.28 37.26
N PHE A 277 16.31 0.25 36.46
CA PHE A 277 15.20 0.25 35.51
C PHE A 277 13.90 0.55 36.27
N LYS A 278 13.16 1.57 35.83
CA LYS A 278 11.83 1.86 36.34
C LYS A 278 10.80 1.42 35.32
N TYR A 279 9.86 0.61 35.76
CA TYR A 279 8.69 0.27 34.94
C TYR A 279 7.86 1.53 34.70
N SER A 280 7.60 1.84 33.46
CA SER A 280 6.67 2.89 33.04
C SER A 280 5.77 2.35 31.94
N THR A 281 4.48 2.66 32.02
CA THR A 281 3.49 2.30 31.00
C THR A 281 3.44 3.32 29.87
N GLN A 282 4.10 4.46 30.01
CA GLN A 282 3.98 5.60 29.08
C GLN A 282 5.30 6.03 28.44
N ASP A 283 6.41 5.78 29.07
CA ASP A 283 7.70 6.24 28.57
C ASP A 283 8.17 5.38 27.39
N VAL A 284 8.86 6.04 26.46
CA VAL A 284 9.55 5.41 25.35
C VAL A 284 10.97 5.14 25.80
N GLU A 285 11.41 3.91 25.75
CA GLU A 285 12.75 3.51 26.15
C GLU A 285 13.70 3.40 24.95
N PHE A 286 13.27 2.75 23.87
CA PHE A 286 14.05 2.54 22.67
C PHE A 286 13.60 3.41 21.50
N GLN A 287 14.53 3.74 20.59
CA GLN A 287 14.22 4.54 19.40
C GLN A 287 13.16 3.89 18.51
N ILE A 288 13.17 2.56 18.40
CA ILE A 288 12.16 1.82 17.62
C ILE A 288 10.74 2.05 18.15
N GLU A 289 10.55 2.14 19.48
CA GLU A 289 9.24 2.42 20.07
C GLU A 289 8.74 3.82 19.67
N SER A 290 9.64 4.81 19.72
CA SER A 290 9.34 6.17 19.29
C SER A 290 8.96 6.22 17.80
N TYR A 291 9.70 5.50 16.96
CA TYR A 291 9.42 5.40 15.53
C TYR A 291 8.04 4.79 15.27
N LEU A 292 7.73 3.64 15.90
CA LEU A 292 6.44 2.97 15.71
C LEU A 292 5.27 3.84 16.17
N ARG A 293 5.39 4.50 17.33
CA ARG A 293 4.37 5.44 17.82
C ARG A 293 4.16 6.59 16.84
N TYR A 294 5.23 7.21 16.36
CA TYR A 294 5.14 8.29 15.37
C TYR A 294 4.44 7.84 14.07
N GLN A 295 4.77 6.67 13.55
CA GLN A 295 4.15 6.15 12.33
C GLN A 295 2.66 5.82 12.55
N GLY A 296 2.33 5.27 13.71
CA GLY A 296 0.94 5.02 14.09
C GLY A 296 0.13 6.32 14.22
N ASP A 297 0.66 7.31 14.92
CA ASP A 297 0.01 8.61 15.11
C ASP A 297 -0.28 9.27 13.76
N LYS A 298 0.75 9.38 12.90
CA LYS A 298 0.63 9.97 11.58
C LYS A 298 -0.43 9.26 10.72
N PHE A 299 -0.46 7.94 10.73
CA PHE A 299 -1.43 7.14 9.95
C PHE A 299 -2.86 7.36 10.41
N SER A 300 -3.09 7.40 11.74
CA SER A 300 -4.42 7.59 12.32
C SER A 300 -5.04 8.97 12.08
N GLU A 301 -4.29 9.92 11.52
CA GLU A 301 -4.78 11.26 11.18
C GLU A 301 -5.46 11.32 9.81
N TYR A 302 -5.12 10.41 8.89
CA TYR A 302 -5.60 10.49 7.51
C TYR A 302 -6.27 9.20 6.99
N PHE A 303 -6.06 8.06 7.63
CA PHE A 303 -6.60 6.80 7.15
C PHE A 303 -7.88 6.41 7.90
N ASP A 304 -8.84 5.84 7.19
CA ASP A 304 -10.12 5.43 7.77
C ASP A 304 -10.09 3.99 8.31
N ALA A 305 -10.74 3.78 9.46
CA ALA A 305 -10.73 2.48 10.13
C ALA A 305 -11.57 1.42 9.40
N ASN A 306 -12.76 1.78 8.92
CA ASN A 306 -13.58 0.85 8.16
C ASN A 306 -12.92 0.49 6.82
N THR A 307 -12.29 1.46 6.15
CA THR A 307 -11.46 1.21 4.98
C THR A 307 -10.36 0.20 5.26
N TYR A 308 -9.67 0.32 6.40
CA TYR A 308 -8.62 -0.65 6.78
C TYR A 308 -9.18 -2.07 6.95
N LEU A 309 -10.31 -2.19 7.66
CA LEU A 309 -10.99 -3.48 7.84
C LEU A 309 -11.39 -4.10 6.50
N LEU A 310 -11.98 -3.29 5.63
CA LEU A 310 -12.48 -3.72 4.32
C LEU A 310 -11.32 -4.20 3.41
N ILE A 311 -10.27 -3.39 3.25
CA ILE A 311 -9.14 -3.72 2.39
C ILE A 311 -8.40 -4.97 2.89
N THR A 312 -8.20 -5.11 4.20
CA THR A 312 -7.56 -6.31 4.75
C THR A 312 -8.41 -7.57 4.57
N ARG A 313 -9.75 -7.45 4.56
CA ARG A 313 -10.63 -8.58 4.20
C ARG A 313 -10.55 -8.92 2.71
N ALA A 314 -10.51 -7.93 1.84
CA ALA A 314 -10.31 -8.15 0.40
C ALA A 314 -8.99 -8.90 0.12
N LEU A 315 -7.91 -8.53 0.84
CA LEU A 315 -6.63 -9.25 0.80
C LEU A 315 -6.76 -10.71 1.26
N ASP A 316 -7.45 -10.95 2.39
CA ASP A 316 -7.63 -12.31 2.93
C ASP A 316 -8.43 -13.22 1.98
N TYR A 317 -9.40 -12.65 1.26
CA TYR A 317 -10.28 -13.39 0.36
C TYR A 317 -9.68 -13.66 -1.01
N PHE A 318 -8.66 -12.91 -1.42
CA PHE A 318 -8.06 -13.09 -2.74
C PHE A 318 -7.33 -14.44 -2.82
N ASP A 319 -7.91 -15.37 -3.56
CA ASP A 319 -7.32 -16.68 -3.87
C ASP A 319 -7.85 -17.20 -5.22
N PRO A 320 -7.19 -16.88 -6.33
CA PRO A 320 -7.63 -17.33 -7.65
C PRO A 320 -7.64 -18.85 -7.81
N ALA A 321 -6.88 -19.59 -6.98
CA ALA A 321 -6.82 -21.05 -7.05
C ALA A 321 -7.97 -21.74 -6.31
N SER A 322 -8.72 -21.02 -5.45
CA SER A 322 -9.76 -21.61 -4.60
C SER A 322 -10.84 -22.34 -5.41
N ALA A 323 -11.33 -21.75 -6.50
CA ALA A 323 -12.29 -22.34 -7.41
C ALA A 323 -11.74 -23.51 -8.25
N HIS A 324 -10.43 -23.76 -8.18
CA HIS A 324 -9.70 -24.78 -8.92
C HIS A 324 -9.05 -25.83 -7.99
N GLY A 325 -9.63 -26.03 -6.80
CA GLY A 325 -9.12 -26.98 -5.82
C GLY A 325 -7.70 -26.68 -5.33
N GLY A 326 -7.31 -25.41 -5.28
CA GLY A 326 -5.97 -24.95 -4.90
C GLY A 326 -4.91 -25.04 -6.01
N ASN A 327 -5.30 -25.39 -7.24
CA ASN A 327 -4.38 -25.50 -8.37
C ASN A 327 -4.23 -24.15 -9.09
N LEU A 328 -3.14 -23.44 -8.81
CA LEU A 328 -2.85 -22.13 -9.40
C LEU A 328 -2.62 -22.19 -10.92
N SER A 329 -2.02 -23.28 -11.45
CA SER A 329 -1.80 -23.44 -12.89
C SER A 329 -3.15 -23.53 -13.63
N LEU A 330 -4.14 -24.24 -13.08
CA LEU A 330 -5.48 -24.27 -13.66
C LEU A 330 -6.17 -22.88 -13.60
N ALA A 331 -6.01 -22.15 -12.50
CA ALA A 331 -6.55 -20.81 -12.36
C ALA A 331 -5.96 -19.84 -13.41
N LEU A 332 -4.65 -19.92 -13.67
CA LEU A 332 -3.96 -19.04 -14.61
C LEU A 332 -4.05 -19.50 -16.09
N ALA A 333 -4.69 -20.62 -16.38
CA ALA A 333 -4.75 -21.18 -17.73
C ALA A 333 -5.35 -20.23 -18.78
N LYS A 334 -6.30 -19.39 -18.38
CA LYS A 334 -6.95 -18.42 -19.28
C LYS A 334 -6.20 -17.10 -19.45
N ALA A 335 -5.18 -16.82 -18.61
CA ALA A 335 -4.39 -15.60 -18.74
C ALA A 335 -3.62 -15.59 -20.06
N SER A 336 -3.77 -14.55 -20.87
CA SER A 336 -3.13 -14.43 -22.20
C SER A 336 -2.01 -13.39 -22.23
N ALA A 337 -1.91 -12.55 -21.19
CA ALA A 337 -0.93 -11.48 -21.09
C ALA A 337 0.51 -12.02 -21.06
N LYS A 338 1.47 -11.15 -21.43
CA LYS A 338 2.88 -11.35 -21.10
C LYS A 338 3.16 -10.79 -19.72
N PHE A 339 4.03 -11.46 -18.96
CA PHE A 339 4.24 -11.11 -17.56
C PHE A 339 5.65 -10.63 -17.26
N LEU A 340 5.75 -9.65 -16.37
CA LEU A 340 6.95 -9.37 -15.59
C LEU A 340 6.60 -9.56 -14.12
N LEU A 341 7.32 -10.45 -13.43
CA LEU A 341 7.26 -10.55 -11.96
C LEU A 341 8.57 -10.03 -11.38
N VAL A 342 8.46 -9.25 -10.31
CA VAL A 342 9.62 -8.75 -9.55
C VAL A 342 9.41 -9.04 -8.08
N SER A 343 10.42 -9.60 -7.43
CA SER A 343 10.46 -9.84 -5.98
C SER A 343 11.76 -9.31 -5.37
N PHE A 344 11.79 -9.22 -4.03
CA PHE A 344 12.94 -8.70 -3.29
C PHE A 344 13.40 -9.72 -2.25
N THR A 345 14.71 -9.92 -2.16
CA THR A 345 15.31 -11.03 -1.36
C THR A 345 14.92 -10.99 0.10
N THR A 346 14.77 -9.81 0.70
CA THR A 346 14.45 -9.64 2.13
C THR A 346 12.97 -9.42 2.41
N ASP A 347 12.11 -9.46 1.38
CA ASP A 347 10.65 -9.41 1.56
C ASP A 347 10.16 -10.75 2.14
N TRP A 348 9.95 -10.77 3.44
CA TRP A 348 9.45 -11.96 4.14
C TRP A 348 7.92 -12.01 4.19
N ARG A 349 7.23 -10.87 3.96
CA ARG A 349 5.78 -10.78 3.89
C ARG A 349 5.22 -11.38 2.59
N PHE A 350 5.80 -11.01 1.45
CA PHE A 350 5.55 -11.57 0.13
C PHE A 350 6.86 -12.10 -0.45
N SER A 351 7.35 -13.18 0.16
CA SER A 351 8.68 -13.70 -0.15
C SER A 351 8.85 -14.05 -1.62
N PRO A 352 10.09 -14.06 -2.14
CA PRO A 352 10.38 -14.49 -3.51
C PRO A 352 9.79 -15.86 -3.86
N ALA A 353 9.67 -16.77 -2.88
CA ALA A 353 9.02 -18.06 -3.08
C ALA A 353 7.57 -17.91 -3.55
N ARG A 354 6.83 -16.95 -3.00
CA ARG A 354 5.44 -16.70 -3.38
C ARG A 354 5.32 -16.14 -4.81
N SER A 355 6.23 -15.28 -5.23
CA SER A 355 6.30 -14.82 -6.62
C SER A 355 6.66 -15.96 -7.57
N ARG A 356 7.58 -16.85 -7.18
CA ARG A 356 7.96 -18.04 -7.98
C ARG A 356 6.79 -19.04 -8.15
N GLU A 357 5.82 -19.10 -7.24
CA GLU A 357 4.60 -19.90 -7.44
C GLU A 357 3.79 -19.39 -8.65
N ILE A 358 3.64 -18.05 -8.78
CA ILE A 358 2.98 -17.46 -9.95
C ILE A 358 3.78 -17.74 -11.22
N VAL A 359 5.10 -17.54 -11.19
CA VAL A 359 6.00 -17.83 -12.33
C VAL A 359 5.85 -19.27 -12.78
N LYS A 360 5.92 -20.22 -11.83
CA LYS A 360 5.76 -21.65 -12.15
C LYS A 360 4.42 -21.93 -12.82
N ALA A 361 3.33 -21.42 -12.27
CA ALA A 361 1.99 -21.64 -12.81
C ALA A 361 1.81 -21.05 -14.21
N LEU A 362 2.46 -19.90 -14.50
CA LEU A 362 2.48 -19.30 -15.83
C LEU A 362 3.31 -20.14 -16.82
N LEU A 363 4.46 -20.66 -16.40
CA LEU A 363 5.30 -21.54 -17.23
C LEU A 363 4.61 -22.87 -17.53
N ASP A 364 3.90 -23.47 -16.57
CA ASP A 364 3.08 -24.66 -16.77
C ASP A 364 2.04 -24.46 -17.89
N ASN A 365 1.56 -23.22 -18.06
CA ASN A 365 0.65 -22.82 -19.12
C ASN A 365 1.35 -22.25 -20.38
N GLN A 366 2.68 -22.34 -20.49
CA GLN A 366 3.48 -21.86 -21.62
C GLN A 366 3.28 -20.34 -21.88
N ARG A 367 3.12 -19.55 -20.81
CA ARG A 367 2.98 -18.09 -20.93
C ARG A 367 4.34 -17.41 -21.02
N ASP A 368 4.39 -16.27 -21.73
CA ASP A 368 5.59 -15.41 -21.80
C ASP A 368 5.75 -14.73 -20.44
N VAL A 369 6.72 -15.18 -19.63
CA VAL A 369 6.99 -14.66 -18.30
C VAL A 369 8.46 -14.29 -18.14
N SER A 370 8.72 -13.07 -17.69
CA SER A 370 10.01 -12.59 -17.22
C SER A 370 9.98 -12.51 -15.70
N TYR A 371 11.06 -12.91 -15.04
CA TYR A 371 11.17 -12.84 -13.60
C TYR A 371 12.50 -12.23 -13.18
N ALA A 372 12.43 -11.31 -12.20
CA ALA A 372 13.61 -10.73 -11.57
C ALA A 372 13.47 -10.79 -10.04
N GLU A 373 14.49 -11.32 -9.38
CA GLU A 373 14.65 -11.27 -7.94
C GLU A 373 15.73 -10.24 -7.61
N ILE A 374 15.36 -9.17 -6.93
CA ILE A 374 16.24 -8.05 -6.63
C ILE A 374 16.79 -8.22 -5.22
N ASP A 375 18.10 -8.22 -5.11
CA ASP A 375 18.77 -8.22 -3.81
C ASP A 375 18.67 -6.84 -3.17
N ALA A 376 17.69 -6.65 -2.28
CA ALA A 376 17.42 -5.39 -1.61
C ALA A 376 17.18 -5.62 -0.10
N PRO A 377 17.76 -4.78 0.78
CA PRO A 377 17.69 -4.99 2.22
C PRO A 377 16.39 -4.47 2.86
N HIS A 378 15.50 -3.83 2.11
CA HIS A 378 14.43 -3.00 2.66
C HIS A 378 13.12 -3.75 2.99
N GLY A 379 13.10 -5.08 2.90
CA GLY A 379 11.91 -5.87 3.14
C GLY A 379 10.84 -5.63 2.07
N HIS A 380 9.58 -5.64 2.48
CA HIS A 380 8.45 -5.43 1.57
C HIS A 380 8.40 -4.01 0.98
N ASP A 381 8.82 -3.00 1.75
CA ASP A 381 8.81 -1.60 1.27
C ASP A 381 9.81 -1.34 0.12
N ALA A 382 10.68 -2.31 -0.22
CA ALA A 382 11.66 -2.19 -1.31
C ALA A 382 11.03 -1.77 -2.66
N PHE A 383 9.79 -2.17 -2.94
CA PHE A 383 9.11 -1.81 -4.19
C PHE A 383 8.74 -0.32 -4.29
N LEU A 384 8.71 0.39 -3.16
CA LEU A 384 8.42 1.84 -3.09
C LEU A 384 9.70 2.69 -3.15
N LEU A 385 10.86 2.08 -2.95
CA LEU A 385 12.13 2.79 -2.82
C LEU A 385 12.89 2.82 -4.14
N GLU A 386 13.76 3.81 -4.26
CA GLU A 386 14.65 3.95 -5.40
C GLU A 386 15.79 2.92 -5.31
N ASP A 387 15.73 1.88 -6.16
CA ASP A 387 16.83 0.94 -6.42
C ASP A 387 17.08 0.88 -7.91
N ALA A 388 18.29 1.23 -8.34
CA ALA A 388 18.66 1.34 -9.75
C ALA A 388 18.47 0.03 -10.52
N ARG A 389 18.67 -1.14 -9.87
CA ARG A 389 18.50 -2.47 -10.50
C ARG A 389 17.03 -2.75 -10.73
N TYR A 390 16.20 -2.51 -9.72
CA TYR A 390 14.74 -2.64 -9.80
C TYR A 390 14.16 -1.72 -10.88
N LEU A 391 14.45 -0.43 -10.79
CA LEU A 391 14.00 0.56 -11.78
C LEU A 391 14.51 0.22 -13.19
N GLY A 392 15.76 -0.28 -13.30
CA GLY A 392 16.36 -0.73 -14.55
C GLY A 392 15.63 -1.92 -15.17
N VAL A 393 15.21 -2.91 -14.38
CA VAL A 393 14.44 -4.07 -14.85
C VAL A 393 13.10 -3.62 -15.43
N VAL A 394 12.35 -2.78 -14.72
CA VAL A 394 11.05 -2.28 -15.19
C VAL A 394 11.23 -1.43 -16.45
N ARG A 395 12.19 -0.50 -16.46
CA ARG A 395 12.51 0.32 -17.63
C ARG A 395 12.84 -0.54 -18.85
N SER A 396 13.70 -1.54 -18.71
CA SER A 396 14.07 -2.46 -19.78
C SER A 396 12.86 -3.20 -20.32
N TYR A 397 11.99 -3.69 -19.45
CA TYR A 397 10.78 -4.40 -19.84
C TYR A 397 9.83 -3.50 -20.64
N PHE A 398 9.54 -2.30 -20.14
CA PHE A 398 8.68 -1.34 -20.85
C PHE A 398 9.27 -0.89 -22.18
N ASN A 399 10.59 -0.71 -22.27
CA ASN A 399 11.24 -0.28 -23.49
C ASN A 399 11.33 -1.38 -24.55
N SER A 400 11.50 -2.65 -24.15
CA SER A 400 11.77 -3.75 -25.08
C SER A 400 10.56 -4.62 -25.38
N LYS A 401 9.57 -4.69 -24.48
CA LYS A 401 8.44 -5.62 -24.59
C LYS A 401 7.09 -4.92 -24.76
N VAL A 402 6.89 -3.75 -24.13
CA VAL A 402 5.60 -3.04 -24.20
C VAL A 402 5.60 -2.11 -25.41
N ALA A 403 4.98 -2.58 -26.47
CA ALA A 403 4.79 -1.77 -27.68
C ALA A 403 3.63 -0.77 -27.51
N VAL A 404 3.79 0.42 -28.08
CA VAL A 404 2.81 1.51 -28.16
C VAL A 404 2.67 1.97 -29.60
#